data_40ea6ecb44b0e29250845393e00fe6e6
#
_entry.id   40ea6ecb44b0e29250845393e00fe6e6
#
_cell.length_a   1.000
_cell.length_b   1.000
_cell.length_c   1.000
_cell.angle_alpha   90.00
_cell.angle_beta   90.00
_cell.angle_gamma   90.00
#
_symmetry.space_group_name_H-M   'P 1'
#
loop_
_entity.id
_entity.type
_entity.pdbx_description
1 polymer ?
#
loop_
_entity_poly.entity_id
_entity_poly.type
_entity_poly.pdbx_seq_one_letter_code
_entity_poly.pdbx_strand_id
1 'polypeptide(L)'
;MTPELSRTLKKIALISAGSFVFAFSLVPMYNVACEKVFGIKLEKGAAGREQLAGMHADLARTVRVQFDGTVNSKLAWDFKPVKAAMDVHPGQQYEAMFVARNRSSEDIVGNAAPSIAPNEASGYFNKTECFCFTQQRLAGGEQRL
;
A
#
# COMPACT_ATOMS: atom_id res chain seq x y z
N MET A 1 -51.25 -3.48 -15.96
CA MET A 1 -50.01 -4.28 -16.22
C MET A 1 -50.45 -5.68 -16.59
N THR A 2 -50.05 -6.16 -17.73
CA THR A 2 -50.35 -7.53 -18.15
C THR A 2 -49.54 -8.52 -17.29
N PRO A 3 -50.10 -9.72 -16.98
CA PRO A 3 -49.43 -10.72 -16.14
C PRO A 3 -48.06 -11.15 -16.71
N GLU A 4 -47.91 -11.11 -18.02
CA GLU A 4 -46.67 -11.39 -18.74
C GLU A 4 -45.57 -10.35 -18.40
N LEU A 5 -45.90 -9.07 -18.43
CA LEU A 5 -44.99 -7.98 -18.10
C LEU A 5 -44.50 -8.08 -16.65
N SER A 6 -45.43 -8.41 -15.71
CA SER A 6 -45.06 -8.61 -14.30
C SER A 6 -44.07 -9.77 -14.10
N ARG A 7 -44.25 -10.88 -14.82
CA ARG A 7 -43.34 -12.02 -14.75
C ARG A 7 -41.97 -11.66 -15.31
N THR A 8 -41.89 -10.92 -16.41
CA THR A 8 -40.64 -10.49 -17.03
C THR A 8 -39.87 -9.53 -16.12
N LEU A 9 -40.57 -8.56 -15.52
CA LEU A 9 -39.96 -7.62 -14.58
C LEU A 9 -39.42 -8.34 -13.33
N LYS A 10 -40.14 -9.31 -12.78
CA LYS A 10 -39.66 -10.11 -11.64
C LYS A 10 -38.40 -10.91 -12.00
N LYS A 11 -38.34 -11.51 -13.20
CA LYS A 11 -37.14 -12.24 -13.66
C LYS A 11 -35.94 -11.31 -13.79
N ILE A 12 -36.11 -10.13 -14.41
CA ILE A 12 -35.05 -9.13 -14.55
C ILE A 12 -34.56 -8.67 -13.17
N ALA A 13 -35.50 -8.34 -12.27
CA ALA A 13 -35.13 -7.92 -10.92
C ALA A 13 -34.36 -9.00 -10.14
N LEU A 14 -34.77 -10.26 -10.27
CA LEU A 14 -34.08 -11.40 -9.64
C LEU A 14 -32.68 -11.60 -10.19
N ILE A 15 -32.52 -11.55 -11.52
CA ILE A 15 -31.22 -11.68 -12.16
C ILE A 15 -30.30 -10.52 -11.76
N SER A 16 -30.82 -9.28 -11.76
CA SER A 16 -30.05 -8.12 -11.34
C SER A 16 -29.62 -8.24 -9.88
N ALA A 17 -30.53 -8.58 -8.97
CA ALA A 17 -30.21 -8.78 -7.56
C ALA A 17 -29.18 -9.89 -7.36
N GLY A 18 -29.32 -11.02 -8.05
CA GLY A 18 -28.36 -12.11 -8.02
C GLY A 18 -26.97 -11.69 -8.50
N SER A 19 -26.90 -10.90 -9.57
CA SER A 19 -25.62 -10.37 -10.10
C SER A 19 -24.95 -9.43 -9.10
N PHE A 20 -25.71 -8.57 -8.41
CA PHE A 20 -25.18 -7.71 -7.35
C PHE A 20 -24.62 -8.52 -6.18
N VAL A 21 -25.40 -9.48 -5.66
CA VAL A 21 -24.96 -10.34 -4.56
C VAL A 21 -23.69 -11.09 -4.95
N PHE A 22 -23.63 -11.63 -6.15
CA PHE A 22 -22.43 -12.31 -6.65
C PHE A 22 -21.23 -11.39 -6.72
N ALA A 23 -21.37 -10.19 -7.31
CA ALA A 23 -20.28 -9.21 -7.41
C ALA A 23 -19.74 -8.80 -6.03
N PHE A 24 -20.64 -8.52 -5.07
CA PHE A 24 -20.23 -8.17 -3.71
C PHE A 24 -19.59 -9.33 -2.94
N SER A 25 -19.96 -10.58 -3.23
CA SER A 25 -19.36 -11.75 -2.60
C SER A 25 -17.92 -12.03 -3.07
N LEU A 26 -17.54 -11.53 -4.27
CA LEU A 26 -16.19 -11.70 -4.78
C LEU A 26 -15.14 -10.93 -3.97
N VAL A 27 -15.49 -9.76 -3.42
CA VAL A 27 -14.56 -8.93 -2.63
C VAL A 27 -14.04 -9.65 -1.38
N PRO A 28 -14.89 -10.14 -0.46
CA PRO A 28 -14.41 -10.86 0.70
C PRO A 28 -13.70 -12.18 0.33
N MET A 29 -14.16 -12.87 -0.72
CA MET A 29 -13.50 -14.08 -1.19
C MET A 29 -12.09 -13.79 -1.70
N TYR A 30 -11.91 -12.71 -2.47
CA TYR A 30 -10.60 -12.24 -2.92
C TYR A 30 -9.68 -11.89 -1.74
N ASN A 31 -10.18 -11.17 -0.75
CA ASN A 31 -9.41 -10.80 0.44
C ASN A 31 -8.95 -12.03 1.22
N VAL A 32 -9.84 -13.01 1.42
CA VAL A 32 -9.49 -14.27 2.10
C VAL A 32 -8.45 -15.05 1.29
N ALA A 33 -8.61 -15.13 -0.03
CA ALA A 33 -7.63 -15.78 -0.90
C ALA A 33 -6.26 -15.11 -0.81
N CYS A 34 -6.20 -13.79 -0.90
CA CYS A 34 -4.94 -13.05 -0.79
C CYS A 34 -4.28 -13.20 0.58
N GLU A 35 -5.04 -13.05 1.66
CA GLU A 35 -4.47 -13.08 3.02
C GLU A 35 -4.14 -14.49 3.50
N LYS A 36 -5.00 -15.49 3.23
CA LYS A 36 -4.87 -16.84 3.79
C LYS A 36 -4.13 -17.81 2.88
N VAL A 37 -4.30 -17.70 1.56
CA VAL A 37 -3.69 -18.64 0.60
C VAL A 37 -2.36 -18.10 0.09
N PHE A 38 -2.32 -16.82 -0.29
CA PHE A 38 -1.10 -16.21 -0.84
C PHE A 38 -0.24 -15.49 0.20
N GLY A 39 -0.70 -15.36 1.46
CA GLY A 39 0.04 -14.70 2.53
C GLY A 39 0.31 -13.20 2.28
N ILE A 40 -0.41 -12.58 1.35
CA ILE A 40 -0.25 -11.16 1.00
C ILE A 40 -1.04 -10.34 1.99
N LYS A 41 -0.36 -9.49 2.76
CA LYS A 41 -1.02 -8.53 3.64
C LYS A 41 -1.53 -7.36 2.80
N LEU A 42 -2.84 -7.23 2.69
CA LEU A 42 -3.46 -6.06 2.06
C LEU A 42 -3.20 -4.84 2.94
N GLU A 43 -2.47 -3.88 2.42
CA GLU A 43 -2.13 -2.67 3.16
C GLU A 43 -3.36 -1.81 3.44
N LYS A 44 -3.66 -1.63 4.72
CA LYS A 44 -4.79 -0.82 5.20
C LYS A 44 -4.36 0.56 5.72
N GLY A 45 -3.19 1.06 5.31
CA GLY A 45 -2.63 2.33 5.78
C GLY A 45 -1.61 2.18 6.90
N ALA A 46 -1.46 3.20 7.75
CA ALA A 46 -0.53 3.19 8.87
C ALA A 46 -0.89 2.15 9.93
N ALA A 47 0.10 1.49 10.51
CA ALA A 47 -0.10 0.56 11.62
C ALA A 47 -0.64 1.32 12.85
N GLY A 48 -1.74 0.82 13.41
CA GLY A 48 -2.35 1.39 14.61
C GLY A 48 -1.47 1.22 15.85
N ARG A 49 -1.65 2.11 16.84
CA ARG A 49 -0.92 2.04 18.13
C ARG A 49 -1.09 0.70 18.82
N GLU A 50 -2.25 0.06 18.70
CA GLU A 50 -2.51 -1.26 19.30
C GLU A 50 -1.65 -2.36 18.69
N GLN A 51 -1.37 -2.30 17.39
CA GLN A 51 -0.48 -3.25 16.72
C GLN A 51 0.97 -3.09 17.17
N LEU A 52 1.38 -1.87 17.52
CA LEU A 52 2.73 -1.55 17.99
C LEU A 52 2.92 -1.89 19.47
N ALA A 53 1.89 -1.71 20.30
CA ALA A 53 1.95 -1.95 21.75
C ALA A 53 2.25 -3.41 22.12
N GLY A 54 1.92 -4.37 21.23
CA GLY A 54 2.22 -5.79 21.42
C GLY A 54 3.55 -6.25 20.84
N MET A 55 4.33 -5.36 20.24
CA MET A 55 5.62 -5.71 19.65
C MET A 55 6.73 -5.59 20.69
N HIS A 56 7.51 -6.66 20.83
CA HIS A 56 8.73 -6.69 21.63
C HIS A 56 9.94 -6.82 20.71
N ALA A 57 10.97 -6.02 20.97
CA ALA A 57 12.20 -6.06 20.21
C ALA A 57 12.93 -7.38 20.42
N ASP A 58 13.21 -8.11 19.35
CA ASP A 58 14.05 -9.29 19.36
C ASP A 58 15.50 -8.88 19.06
N LEU A 59 16.25 -8.57 20.09
CA LEU A 59 17.65 -8.12 19.99
C LEU A 59 18.62 -9.26 19.61
N ALA A 60 18.16 -10.51 19.67
CA ALA A 60 18.97 -11.66 19.29
C ALA A 60 19.06 -11.86 17.77
N ARG A 61 18.11 -11.29 17.02
CA ARG A 61 18.08 -11.35 15.56
C ARG A 61 18.35 -9.97 14.95
N THR A 62 19.17 -9.96 13.93
CA THR A 62 19.41 -8.80 13.08
C THR A 62 18.97 -9.12 11.66
N VAL A 63 18.18 -8.23 11.07
CA VAL A 63 17.72 -8.33 9.68
C VAL A 63 18.28 -7.13 8.92
N ARG A 64 18.91 -7.38 7.78
CA ARG A 64 19.38 -6.30 6.90
C ARG A 64 18.29 -5.91 5.92
N VAL A 65 17.81 -4.68 6.04
CA VAL A 65 16.84 -4.08 5.13
C VAL A 65 17.57 -3.20 4.13
N GLN A 66 17.29 -3.41 2.85
CA GLN A 66 17.82 -2.57 1.77
C GLN A 66 16.72 -1.66 1.26
N PHE A 67 17.10 -0.43 0.93
CA PHE A 67 16.19 0.59 0.42
C PHE A 67 16.55 0.94 -1.02
N ASP A 68 15.52 1.05 -1.86
CA ASP A 68 15.65 1.51 -3.23
C ASP A 68 14.64 2.61 -3.52
N GLY A 69 14.93 3.47 -4.48
CA GLY A 69 14.08 4.58 -4.89
C GLY A 69 13.95 4.62 -6.41
N THR A 70 13.03 3.82 -6.96
CA THR A 70 12.72 3.84 -8.39
C THR A 70 11.73 4.95 -8.71
N VAL A 71 11.98 5.72 -9.75
CA VAL A 71 11.11 6.80 -10.21
C VAL A 71 10.55 6.48 -11.59
N ASN A 72 9.27 6.76 -11.80
CA ASN A 72 8.65 6.63 -13.11
C ASN A 72 9.37 7.53 -14.12
N SER A 73 9.67 7.03 -15.31
CA SER A 73 10.40 7.75 -16.36
C SER A 73 9.73 9.07 -16.81
N LYS A 74 8.42 9.22 -16.61
CA LYS A 74 7.67 10.44 -16.90
C LYS A 74 7.72 11.49 -15.79
N LEU A 75 8.19 11.12 -14.60
CA LEU A 75 8.30 12.00 -13.44
C LEU A 75 9.73 12.57 -13.39
N ALA A 76 9.85 13.88 -13.54
CA ALA A 76 11.14 14.57 -13.52
C ALA A 76 11.68 14.77 -12.08
N TRP A 77 11.66 13.70 -11.28
CA TRP A 77 12.17 13.70 -9.92
C TRP A 77 13.39 12.80 -9.79
N ASP A 78 14.28 13.17 -8.88
CA ASP A 78 15.23 12.24 -8.28
C ASP A 78 14.66 11.81 -6.93
N PHE A 79 14.68 10.51 -6.65
CA PHE A 79 14.21 9.96 -5.40
C PHE A 79 15.15 8.85 -4.97
N LYS A 80 15.75 8.99 -3.79
CA LYS A 80 16.72 8.02 -3.30
C LYS A 80 16.77 7.99 -1.77
N PRO A 81 17.05 6.83 -1.19
CA PRO A 81 17.30 6.72 0.25
C PRO A 81 18.59 7.43 0.64
N VAL A 82 18.62 8.02 1.83
CA VAL A 82 19.84 8.58 2.43
C VAL A 82 20.82 7.48 2.78
N LYS A 83 20.31 6.33 3.27
CA LYS A 83 21.08 5.12 3.52
C LYS A 83 20.53 3.99 2.65
N ALA A 84 21.39 3.34 1.87
CA ALA A 84 20.97 2.25 1.00
C ALA A 84 20.59 0.97 1.77
N ALA A 85 21.06 0.82 3.01
CA ALA A 85 20.74 -0.32 3.85
C ALA A 85 20.78 0.06 5.34
N MET A 86 20.05 -0.70 6.15
CA MET A 86 20.01 -0.58 7.60
C MET A 86 19.88 -1.96 8.22
N ASP A 87 20.63 -2.21 9.28
CA ASP A 87 20.48 -3.41 10.09
C ASP A 87 19.47 -3.11 11.20
N VAL A 88 18.43 -3.93 11.29
CA VAL A 88 17.27 -3.71 12.18
C VAL A 88 16.99 -4.93 13.05
N HIS A 89 16.45 -4.72 14.23
CA HIS A 89 15.94 -5.77 15.09
C HIS A 89 14.41 -5.89 14.93
N PRO A 90 13.85 -7.09 14.68
CA PRO A 90 12.41 -7.26 14.59
C PRO A 90 11.69 -6.76 15.86
N GLY A 91 10.55 -6.11 15.69
CA GLY A 91 9.78 -5.53 16.79
C GLY A 91 10.24 -4.15 17.28
N GLN A 92 11.34 -3.63 16.75
CA GLN A 92 11.81 -2.27 17.02
C GLN A 92 11.44 -1.32 15.89
N GLN A 93 11.11 -0.09 16.21
CA GLN A 93 10.79 0.95 15.23
C GLN A 93 12.08 1.64 14.75
N TYR A 94 12.17 1.84 13.44
CA TYR A 94 13.27 2.54 12.78
C TYR A 94 12.73 3.57 11.81
N GLU A 95 13.52 4.58 11.53
CA GLU A 95 13.21 5.61 10.55
C GLU A 95 14.18 5.54 9.37
N ALA A 96 13.64 5.53 8.16
CA ALA A 96 14.40 5.58 6.92
C ALA A 96 14.09 6.87 6.17
N MET A 97 15.10 7.68 5.95
CA MET A 97 14.99 8.97 5.28
C MET A 97 15.24 8.84 3.78
N PHE A 98 14.46 9.57 2.98
CA PHE A 98 14.60 9.65 1.54
C PHE A 98 14.70 11.11 1.09
N VAL A 99 15.52 11.34 0.08
CA VAL A 99 15.61 12.64 -0.58
C VAL A 99 14.79 12.60 -1.86
N ALA A 100 13.87 13.53 -1.99
CA ALA A 100 13.13 13.81 -3.22
C ALA A 100 13.55 15.17 -3.79
N ARG A 101 13.87 15.25 -5.08
CA ARG A 101 14.22 16.47 -5.78
C ARG A 101 13.46 16.56 -7.09
N ASN A 102 12.77 17.67 -7.30
CA ASN A 102 12.17 18.00 -8.59
C ASN A 102 13.24 18.62 -9.50
N ARG A 103 13.54 17.97 -10.63
CA ARG A 103 14.53 18.45 -11.62
C ARG A 103 13.96 19.41 -12.65
N SER A 104 12.63 19.53 -12.71
CA SER A 104 11.97 20.45 -13.64
C SER A 104 11.95 21.88 -13.09
N SER A 105 11.57 22.83 -13.94
CA SER A 105 11.29 24.22 -13.55
C SER A 105 9.85 24.45 -13.08
N GLU A 106 8.99 23.43 -13.19
CA GLU A 106 7.57 23.52 -12.85
C GLU A 106 7.26 22.72 -11.57
N ASP A 107 6.18 23.12 -10.91
CA ASP A 107 5.68 22.39 -9.75
C ASP A 107 5.11 21.05 -10.17
N ILE A 108 5.57 19.99 -9.56
CA ILE A 108 5.09 18.63 -9.83
C ILE A 108 4.57 18.00 -8.56
N VAL A 109 3.40 17.34 -8.70
CA VAL A 109 2.83 16.50 -7.63
C VAL A 109 3.19 15.05 -7.91
N GLY A 110 3.83 14.41 -6.93
CA GLY A 110 4.19 13.00 -6.96
C GLY A 110 3.55 12.23 -5.82
N ASN A 111 3.43 10.92 -6.00
CA ASN A 111 3.02 9.99 -4.96
C ASN A 111 3.98 8.81 -4.93
N ALA A 112 4.34 8.36 -3.74
CA ALA A 112 5.17 7.18 -3.58
C ALA A 112 4.29 5.94 -3.34
N ALA A 113 4.67 4.82 -3.94
CA ALA A 113 4.07 3.53 -3.70
C ALA A 113 5.16 2.59 -3.18
N PRO A 114 5.19 2.28 -1.86
CA PRO A 114 6.19 1.37 -1.32
C PRO A 114 5.88 -0.06 -1.76
N SER A 115 6.93 -0.79 -2.09
CA SER A 115 6.88 -2.21 -2.39
C SER A 115 7.90 -2.94 -1.52
N ILE A 116 7.56 -4.14 -1.08
CA ILE A 116 8.39 -4.95 -0.21
C ILE A 116 8.70 -6.25 -0.94
N ALA A 117 9.99 -6.59 -0.98
CA ALA A 117 10.47 -7.84 -1.54
C ALA A 117 11.35 -8.58 -0.50
N PRO A 118 11.23 -9.90 -0.40
CA PRO A 118 10.25 -10.76 -1.08
C PRO A 118 8.81 -10.54 -0.55
N ASN A 119 7.79 -10.93 -1.30
CA ASN A 119 6.38 -10.67 -0.94
C ASN A 119 6.00 -11.21 0.45
N GLU A 120 6.58 -12.32 0.87
CA GLU A 120 6.36 -12.95 2.18
C GLU A 120 6.79 -12.02 3.33
N ALA A 121 7.77 -11.15 3.09
CA ALA A 121 8.22 -10.18 4.08
C ALA A 121 7.19 -9.07 4.34
N SER A 122 6.26 -8.83 3.41
CA SER A 122 5.22 -7.81 3.56
C SER A 122 4.33 -8.04 4.79
N GLY A 123 4.11 -9.30 5.17
CA GLY A 123 3.36 -9.68 6.35
C GLY A 123 3.98 -9.22 7.68
N TYR A 124 5.29 -9.04 7.70
CA TYR A 124 6.07 -8.66 8.88
C TYR A 124 6.44 -7.17 8.91
N PHE A 125 6.16 -6.45 7.83
CA PHE A 125 6.49 -5.04 7.72
C PHE A 125 5.29 -4.17 8.08
N ASN A 126 5.46 -3.29 9.05
CA ASN A 126 4.44 -2.32 9.47
C ASN A 126 4.97 -0.90 9.28
N LYS A 127 4.16 -0.05 8.66
CA LYS A 127 4.46 1.37 8.49
C LYS A 127 3.63 2.18 9.49
N THR A 128 4.28 3.03 10.24
CA THR A 128 3.62 3.94 11.20
C THR A 128 3.34 5.29 10.59
N GLU A 129 4.37 5.86 9.96
CA GLU A 129 4.31 7.09 9.20
C GLU A 129 5.02 6.90 7.87
N CYS A 130 4.48 7.47 6.82
CA CYS A 130 5.08 7.43 5.50
C CYS A 130 4.56 8.60 4.67
N PHE A 131 5.46 9.31 4.02
CA PHE A 131 5.08 10.30 3.00
C PHE A 131 4.31 9.67 1.83
N CYS A 132 4.31 8.35 1.70
CA CYS A 132 3.53 7.60 0.73
C CYS A 132 2.01 7.62 0.98
N PHE A 133 1.55 8.02 2.17
CA PHE A 133 0.12 8.14 2.45
C PHE A 133 -0.52 9.40 1.86
N THR A 134 0.29 10.39 1.50
CA THR A 134 -0.18 11.66 0.94
C THR A 134 0.61 12.04 -0.31
N GLN A 135 -0.06 12.74 -1.22
CA GLN A 135 0.62 13.32 -2.37
C GLN A 135 1.60 14.41 -1.93
N GLN A 136 2.77 14.43 -2.56
CA GLN A 136 3.82 15.41 -2.29
C GLN A 136 3.92 16.37 -3.47
N ARG A 137 3.81 17.67 -3.19
CA ARG A 137 4.07 18.73 -4.17
C ARG A 137 5.48 19.26 -3.94
N LEU A 138 6.29 19.27 -4.97
CA LEU A 138 7.61 19.89 -4.99
C LEU A 138 7.62 20.98 -6.05
N ALA A 139 8.01 22.18 -5.65
CA ALA A 139 8.22 23.30 -6.58
C ALA A 139 9.37 23.00 -7.55
N GLY A 140 9.43 23.74 -8.65
CA GLY A 140 10.52 23.59 -9.63
C GLY A 140 11.89 23.76 -8.98
N GLY A 141 12.76 22.76 -9.10
CA GLY A 141 14.08 22.72 -8.49
C GLY A 141 14.11 22.41 -6.97
N GLU A 142 12.97 22.28 -6.32
CA GLU A 142 12.89 22.00 -4.87
C GLU A 142 13.45 20.61 -4.54
N GLN A 143 14.16 20.55 -3.41
CA GLN A 143 14.61 19.31 -2.79
C GLN A 143 14.03 19.23 -1.38
N ARG A 144 13.54 18.05 -0.99
CA ARG A 144 13.00 17.76 0.34
C ARG A 144 13.59 16.45 0.86
N LEU A 145 13.76 16.41 2.19
CA LEU A 145 14.18 15.23 2.93
C LEU A 145 12.96 14.58 3.58
#